data_df70d38acc90780c13f8fc2895a6bf65
#
_entry.id   df70d38acc90780c13f8fc2895a6bf65
#
_cell.length_a   1.000
_cell.length_b   1.000
_cell.length_c   1.000
_cell.angle_alpha   90.00
_cell.angle_beta   90.00
_cell.angle_gamma   90.00
#
_symmetry.space_group_name_H-M   'P 1'
#
loop_
_entity.id
_entity.type
_entity.pdbx_description
1 polymer ?
#
loop_
_entity_poly.entity_id
_entity_poly.type
_entity_poly.pdbx_seq_one_letter_code
_entity_poly.pdbx_strand_id
1 'polypeptide(L)'
;MEKAVKELHRVLKPGGRALILDTDWRSIVWHSSDKARMERVLHCWDDHLADPHPPATLGARMRRAGFRVLRVGVVPMLSPRWQPVSYAAGIMKTIRGYAAANGERHGLSKEEVQAWYDDQLRLAERGEFFFSLNRYAFLATR
;
A
#
# COMPACT_ATOMS: atom_id res chain seq x y z
N MET A 1 0.62 8.64 13.06
CA MET A 1 -0.62 7.85 13.25
C MET A 1 -1.25 8.00 14.64
N GLU A 2 -0.55 7.82 15.78
CA GLU A 2 -1.18 7.90 17.12
C GLU A 2 -1.91 9.21 17.40
N LYS A 3 -1.30 10.36 17.06
CA LYS A 3 -1.94 11.68 17.20
C LYS A 3 -3.26 11.75 16.42
N ALA A 4 -3.28 11.25 15.19
CA ALA A 4 -4.48 11.27 14.35
C ALA A 4 -5.60 10.39 14.92
N VAL A 5 -5.28 9.20 15.45
CA VAL A 5 -6.26 8.30 16.07
C VAL A 5 -6.84 8.90 17.35
N LYS A 6 -6.00 9.53 18.18
CA LYS A 6 -6.46 10.26 19.38
C LYS A 6 -7.36 11.43 19.04
N GLU A 7 -7.00 12.19 18.01
CA GLU A 7 -7.80 13.34 17.56
C GLU A 7 -9.14 12.88 16.98
N LEU A 8 -9.14 11.81 16.18
CA LEU A 8 -10.38 11.21 15.68
C LEU A 8 -11.31 10.80 16.83
N HIS A 9 -10.77 10.19 17.88
CA HIS A 9 -11.55 9.85 19.07
C HIS A 9 -12.09 11.10 19.76
N ARG A 10 -11.27 12.16 19.89
CA ARG A 10 -11.67 13.41 20.57
C ARG A 10 -12.85 14.09 19.91
N VAL A 11 -12.86 14.16 18.56
CA VAL A 11 -13.89 14.91 17.81
C VAL A 11 -15.20 14.15 17.62
N LEU A 12 -15.20 12.83 17.78
CA LEU A 12 -16.42 12.04 17.68
C LEU A 12 -17.29 12.23 18.93
N LYS A 13 -18.61 12.27 18.74
CA LYS A 13 -19.58 12.23 19.87
C LYS A 13 -19.54 10.86 20.56
N PRO A 14 -19.92 10.75 21.85
CA PRO A 14 -20.15 9.47 22.49
C PRO A 14 -21.05 8.57 21.65
N GLY A 15 -20.66 7.30 21.42
CA GLY A 15 -21.37 6.37 20.55
C GLY A 15 -21.12 6.61 19.05
N GLY A 16 -20.38 7.66 18.67
CA GLY A 16 -20.00 7.94 17.27
C GLY A 16 -19.13 6.81 16.70
N ARG A 17 -19.25 6.60 15.38
CA ARG A 17 -18.52 5.53 14.67
C ARG A 17 -17.37 6.10 13.84
N ALA A 18 -16.28 5.36 13.78
CA ALA A 18 -15.16 5.59 12.89
C ALA A 18 -14.93 4.37 12.00
N LEU A 19 -14.69 4.60 10.72
CA LEU A 19 -14.16 3.60 9.80
C LEU A 19 -12.80 4.09 9.34
N ILE A 20 -11.74 3.34 9.67
CA ILE A 20 -10.40 3.60 9.19
C ILE A 20 -10.03 2.51 8.20
N LEU A 21 -9.64 2.92 6.99
CA LEU A 21 -9.15 2.04 5.94
C LEU A 21 -7.68 2.38 5.69
N ASP A 22 -6.81 1.39 5.83
CA ASP A 22 -5.38 1.57 5.58
C ASP A 22 -4.80 0.40 4.78
N THR A 23 -3.67 0.65 4.13
CA THR A 23 -3.03 -0.27 3.19
C THR A 23 -1.88 -0.98 3.87
N ASP A 24 -1.82 -2.30 3.71
CA ASP A 24 -0.68 -3.12 4.10
C ASP A 24 0.24 -3.34 2.90
N TRP A 25 1.27 -2.51 2.76
CA TRP A 25 2.24 -2.62 1.67
C TRP A 25 3.10 -3.88 1.73
N ARG A 26 3.16 -4.56 2.89
CA ARG A 26 3.83 -5.86 3.05
C ARG A 26 3.00 -7.03 2.51
N SER A 27 1.71 -6.81 2.22
CA SER A 27 0.84 -7.82 1.60
C SER A 27 0.86 -7.81 0.08
N ILE A 28 1.74 -7.04 -0.54
CA ILE A 28 1.81 -6.93 -1.99
C ILE A 28 2.27 -8.24 -2.63
N VAL A 29 1.52 -8.70 -3.62
CA VAL A 29 1.90 -9.77 -4.54
C VAL A 29 1.90 -9.18 -5.94
N TRP A 30 3.08 -9.06 -6.53
CA TRP A 30 3.24 -8.45 -7.83
C TRP A 30 4.19 -9.29 -8.68
N HIS A 31 3.69 -9.77 -9.83
CA HIS A 31 4.51 -10.56 -10.72
C HIS A 31 5.55 -9.69 -11.44
N SER A 32 6.78 -10.17 -11.54
CA SER A 32 7.87 -9.57 -12.31
C SER A 32 8.79 -10.65 -12.84
N SER A 33 9.34 -10.45 -14.02
CA SER A 33 10.35 -11.34 -14.59
C SER A 33 11.72 -11.19 -13.89
N ASP A 34 11.94 -10.05 -13.21
CA ASP A 34 13.15 -9.77 -12.40
C ASP A 34 12.73 -9.47 -10.95
N LYS A 35 12.71 -10.53 -10.14
CA LYS A 35 12.32 -10.46 -8.72
C LYS A 35 13.25 -9.55 -7.92
N ALA A 36 14.56 -9.62 -8.16
CA ALA A 36 15.54 -8.83 -7.42
C ALA A 36 15.36 -7.32 -7.66
N ARG A 37 15.09 -6.93 -8.92
CA ARG A 37 14.76 -5.54 -9.25
C ARG A 37 13.43 -5.13 -8.61
N MET A 38 12.41 -5.97 -8.67
CA MET A 38 11.12 -5.72 -8.02
C MET A 38 11.28 -5.46 -6.52
N GLU A 39 12.06 -6.28 -5.83
CA GLU A 39 12.33 -6.12 -4.40
C GLU A 39 13.00 -4.78 -4.09
N ARG A 40 14.01 -4.37 -4.88
CA ARG A 40 14.65 -3.05 -4.70
C ARG A 40 13.68 -1.90 -4.94
N VAL A 41 12.81 -1.99 -5.96
CA VAL A 41 11.79 -0.98 -6.25
C VAL A 41 10.79 -0.87 -5.10
N LEU A 42 10.33 -1.99 -4.54
CA LEU A 42 9.40 -1.99 -3.41
C LEU A 42 10.06 -1.51 -2.11
N HIS A 43 11.33 -1.85 -1.86
CA HIS A 43 12.08 -1.30 -0.73
C HIS A 43 12.27 0.22 -0.86
N CYS A 44 12.55 0.71 -2.07
CA CYS A 44 12.60 2.15 -2.31
C CYS A 44 11.25 2.81 -2.02
N TRP A 45 10.15 2.17 -2.40
CA TRP A 45 8.81 2.66 -2.12
C TRP A 45 8.48 2.67 -0.62
N ASP A 46 8.96 1.70 0.17
CA ASP A 46 8.79 1.68 1.62
C ASP A 46 9.28 2.96 2.31
N ASP A 47 10.35 3.58 1.80
CA ASP A 47 10.88 4.85 2.32
C ASP A 47 9.93 6.05 2.16
N HIS A 48 8.98 5.97 1.23
CA HIS A 48 7.93 6.97 1.06
C HIS A 48 6.89 6.90 2.19
N LEU A 49 6.81 5.81 2.90
CA LEU A 49 5.76 5.50 3.86
C LEU A 49 6.27 5.73 5.30
N ALA A 50 5.49 6.42 6.10
CA ALA A 50 5.78 6.56 7.53
C ALA A 50 5.72 5.22 8.28
N ASP A 51 4.92 4.28 7.78
CA ASP A 51 4.77 2.90 8.26
C ASP A 51 4.23 2.08 7.08
N PRO A 52 4.98 1.13 6.51
CA PRO A 52 4.49 0.31 5.39
C PRO A 52 3.50 -0.78 5.81
N HIS A 53 3.31 -0.99 7.12
CA HIS A 53 2.50 -2.07 7.68
C HIS A 53 1.55 -1.57 8.81
N PRO A 54 0.83 -0.45 8.63
CA PRO A 54 0.04 0.17 9.69
C PRO A 54 -1.10 -0.72 10.20
N PRO A 55 -1.77 -1.58 9.38
CA PRO A 55 -2.87 -2.41 9.87
C PRO A 55 -2.49 -3.36 11.01
N ALA A 56 -1.25 -3.84 11.05
CA ALA A 56 -0.77 -4.75 12.10
C ALA A 56 -0.91 -4.16 13.52
N THR A 57 -0.79 -2.86 13.66
CA THR A 57 -0.80 -2.18 14.96
C THR A 57 -2.01 -1.27 15.16
N LEU A 58 -2.77 -0.97 14.09
CA LEU A 58 -3.84 0.02 14.11
C LEU A 58 -4.94 -0.32 15.13
N GLY A 59 -5.39 -1.56 15.19
CA GLY A 59 -6.41 -1.98 16.16
C GLY A 59 -5.97 -1.78 17.62
N ALA A 60 -4.71 -2.04 17.94
CA ALA A 60 -4.16 -1.78 19.27
C ALA A 60 -4.05 -0.27 19.56
N ARG A 61 -3.64 0.53 18.57
CA ARG A 61 -3.58 2.00 18.69
C ARG A 61 -4.97 2.60 18.90
N MET A 62 -5.98 2.10 18.20
CA MET A 62 -7.39 2.53 18.38
C MET A 62 -7.88 2.23 19.79
N ARG A 63 -7.66 1.00 20.29
CA ARG A 63 -8.05 0.64 21.69
C ARG A 63 -7.36 1.52 22.73
N ARG A 64 -6.06 1.78 22.58
CA ARG A 64 -5.32 2.70 23.49
C ARG A 64 -5.84 4.14 23.43
N ALA A 65 -6.40 4.57 22.30
CA ALA A 65 -7.04 5.88 22.16
C ALA A 65 -8.47 5.95 22.72
N GLY A 66 -9.04 4.83 23.21
CA GLY A 66 -10.36 4.78 23.81
C GLY A 66 -11.45 4.19 22.91
N PHE A 67 -11.12 3.81 21.67
CA PHE A 67 -12.09 3.16 20.77
C PHE A 67 -12.39 1.73 21.17
N ARG A 68 -13.64 1.33 21.04
CA ARG A 68 -14.05 -0.07 20.98
C ARG A 68 -14.08 -0.52 19.52
N VAL A 69 -13.11 -1.32 19.11
CA VAL A 69 -13.04 -1.90 17.75
C VAL A 69 -14.12 -2.96 17.62
N LEU A 70 -15.05 -2.76 16.69
CA LEU A 70 -16.23 -3.62 16.48
C LEU A 70 -15.95 -4.71 15.44
N ARG A 71 -15.24 -4.33 14.36
CA ARG A 71 -14.97 -5.25 13.26
C ARG A 71 -13.66 -4.85 12.57
N VAL A 72 -12.92 -5.85 12.13
CA VAL A 72 -11.81 -5.71 11.20
C VAL A 72 -12.09 -6.60 9.99
N GLY A 73 -11.90 -6.08 8.80
CA GLY A 73 -12.08 -6.82 7.56
C GLY A 73 -10.99 -6.50 6.56
N VAL A 74 -10.71 -7.43 5.66
CA VAL A 74 -9.81 -7.22 4.54
C VAL A 74 -10.58 -6.71 3.32
N VAL A 75 -9.99 -5.77 2.60
CA VAL A 75 -10.48 -5.24 1.32
C VAL A 75 -9.37 -5.47 0.30
N PRO A 76 -9.42 -6.57 -0.45
CA PRO A 76 -8.39 -6.88 -1.44
C PRO A 76 -8.48 -5.94 -2.63
N MET A 77 -7.33 -5.44 -3.05
CA MET A 77 -7.14 -4.72 -4.31
C MET A 77 -6.52 -5.72 -5.29
N LEU A 78 -7.32 -6.31 -6.17
CA LEU A 78 -6.89 -7.36 -7.08
C LEU A 78 -6.97 -6.89 -8.53
N SER A 79 -5.86 -7.01 -9.25
CA SER A 79 -5.76 -6.82 -10.70
C SER A 79 -5.07 -8.04 -11.31
N PRO A 80 -5.83 -9.10 -11.65
CA PRO A 80 -5.28 -10.35 -12.20
C PRO A 80 -4.88 -10.20 -13.67
N ARG A 81 -5.14 -9.05 -14.28
CA ARG A 81 -4.75 -8.66 -15.63
C ARG A 81 -4.58 -7.15 -15.71
N TRP A 82 -3.81 -6.71 -16.70
CA TRP A 82 -3.59 -5.29 -16.92
C TRP A 82 -4.87 -4.57 -17.37
N GLN A 83 -5.08 -3.40 -16.77
CA GLN A 83 -6.08 -2.42 -17.21
C GLN A 83 -5.47 -1.03 -17.09
N PRO A 84 -5.42 -0.24 -18.20
CA PRO A 84 -4.78 1.08 -18.20
C PRO A 84 -5.36 2.08 -17.20
N VAL A 85 -6.66 1.93 -16.90
CA VAL A 85 -7.38 2.72 -15.89
C VAL A 85 -7.73 1.81 -14.72
N SER A 86 -6.75 1.58 -13.83
CA SER A 86 -6.91 0.73 -12.64
C SER A 86 -6.05 1.27 -11.51
N TYR A 87 -6.33 0.78 -10.29
CA TYR A 87 -5.48 1.07 -9.14
C TYR A 87 -4.04 0.62 -9.38
N ALA A 88 -3.84 -0.58 -9.93
CA ALA A 88 -2.52 -1.12 -10.20
C ALA A 88 -1.72 -0.25 -11.19
N ALA A 89 -2.37 0.23 -12.26
CA ALA A 89 -1.74 1.13 -13.23
C ALA A 89 -1.38 2.50 -12.60
N GLY A 90 -2.23 3.03 -11.74
CA GLY A 90 -1.98 4.28 -11.02
C GLY A 90 -0.81 4.16 -10.08
N ILE A 91 -0.80 3.13 -9.23
CA ILE A 91 0.28 2.93 -8.24
C ILE A 91 1.61 2.60 -8.92
N MET A 92 1.61 1.86 -10.04
CA MET A 92 2.82 1.58 -10.82
C MET A 92 3.48 2.87 -11.32
N LYS A 93 2.70 3.83 -11.84
CA LYS A 93 3.20 5.14 -12.26
C LYS A 93 3.76 5.94 -11.09
N THR A 94 3.09 5.92 -9.94
CA THR A 94 3.51 6.64 -8.74
C THR A 94 4.82 6.08 -8.20
N ILE A 95 4.94 4.76 -8.08
CA ILE A 95 6.17 4.08 -7.64
C ILE A 95 7.32 4.37 -8.61
N ARG A 96 7.08 4.30 -9.93
CA ARG A 96 8.09 4.67 -10.94
C ARG A 96 8.61 6.08 -10.72
N GLY A 97 7.72 7.06 -10.55
CA GLY A 97 8.13 8.45 -10.33
C GLY A 97 8.95 8.63 -9.06
N TYR A 98 8.52 8.02 -7.97
CA TYR A 98 9.24 8.06 -6.70
C TYR A 98 10.61 7.36 -6.78
N ALA A 99 10.67 6.14 -7.32
CA ALA A 99 11.89 5.37 -7.45
C ALA A 99 12.91 6.03 -8.40
N ALA A 100 12.45 6.66 -9.48
CA ALA A 100 13.33 7.41 -10.39
C ALA A 100 13.98 8.64 -9.73
N ALA A 101 13.34 9.21 -8.70
CA ALA A 101 13.85 10.36 -7.97
C ALA A 101 14.68 9.96 -6.73
N ASN A 102 14.47 8.77 -6.14
CA ASN A 102 15.01 8.39 -4.84
C ASN A 102 15.75 7.04 -4.84
N GLY A 103 15.85 6.36 -5.98
CA GLY A 103 16.30 4.96 -6.07
C GLY A 103 17.79 4.72 -5.84
N GLU A 104 18.64 5.74 -5.99
CA GLU A 104 20.12 5.58 -5.94
C GLU A 104 20.60 4.86 -4.67
N ARG A 105 20.04 5.20 -3.51
CA ARG A 105 20.37 4.56 -2.22
C ARG A 105 19.95 3.09 -2.12
N HIS A 106 19.08 2.63 -3.03
CA HIS A 106 18.64 1.25 -3.19
C HIS A 106 19.33 0.54 -4.37
N GLY A 107 20.36 1.15 -4.94
CA GLY A 107 21.06 0.61 -6.10
C GLY A 107 20.20 0.59 -7.37
N LEU A 108 19.24 1.53 -7.49
CA LEU A 108 18.37 1.67 -8.65
C LEU A 108 18.76 2.92 -9.45
N SER A 109 19.28 2.74 -10.65
CA SER A 109 19.41 3.82 -11.61
C SER A 109 18.05 4.14 -12.25
N LYS A 110 17.95 5.28 -12.93
CA LYS A 110 16.74 5.65 -13.68
C LYS A 110 16.41 4.63 -14.77
N GLU A 111 17.44 4.05 -15.38
CA GLU A 111 17.34 3.02 -16.42
C GLU A 111 16.79 1.72 -15.82
N GLU A 112 17.22 1.33 -14.62
CA GLU A 112 16.69 0.15 -13.93
C GLU A 112 15.23 0.33 -13.51
N VAL A 113 14.86 1.52 -13.06
CA VAL A 113 13.45 1.86 -12.76
C VAL A 113 12.61 1.83 -14.04
N GLN A 114 13.13 2.35 -15.15
CA GLN A 114 12.44 2.28 -16.43
C GLN A 114 12.33 0.82 -16.91
N ALA A 115 13.40 0.04 -16.79
CA ALA A 115 13.39 -1.38 -17.15
C ALA A 115 12.37 -2.20 -16.33
N TRP A 116 12.19 -1.88 -15.04
CA TRP A 116 11.12 -2.45 -14.23
C TRP A 116 9.74 -2.08 -14.77
N TYR A 117 9.51 -0.81 -15.10
CA TYR A 117 8.23 -0.35 -15.64
C TYR A 117 7.91 -1.02 -16.98
N ASP A 118 8.89 -1.11 -17.88
CA ASP A 118 8.75 -1.77 -19.19
C ASP A 118 8.52 -3.28 -19.05
N ASP A 119 9.11 -3.93 -18.05
CA ASP A 119 8.85 -5.33 -17.71
C ASP A 119 7.36 -5.54 -17.40
N GLN A 120 6.76 -4.67 -16.59
CA GLN A 120 5.35 -4.74 -16.27
C GLN A 120 4.44 -4.59 -17.51
N LEU A 121 4.80 -3.71 -18.44
CA LEU A 121 4.06 -3.55 -19.69
C LEU A 121 4.20 -4.77 -20.60
N ARG A 122 5.41 -5.35 -20.71
CA ARG A 122 5.61 -6.60 -21.46
C ARG A 122 4.84 -7.78 -20.86
N LEU A 123 4.81 -7.90 -19.53
CA LEU A 123 3.98 -8.91 -18.85
C LEU A 123 2.49 -8.69 -19.14
N ALA A 124 2.06 -7.43 -19.20
CA ALA A 124 0.69 -7.09 -19.55
C ALA A 124 0.33 -7.51 -21.00
N GLU A 125 1.21 -7.26 -21.96
CA GLU A 125 1.03 -7.66 -23.37
C GLU A 125 0.94 -9.18 -23.54
N ARG A 126 1.69 -9.93 -22.72
CA ARG A 126 1.66 -11.42 -22.72
C ARG A 126 0.52 -12.02 -21.91
N GLY A 127 -0.30 -11.18 -21.24
CA GLY A 127 -1.37 -11.67 -20.36
C GLY A 127 -0.87 -12.27 -19.04
N GLU A 128 0.39 -11.97 -18.65
CA GLU A 128 1.07 -12.49 -17.46
C GLU A 128 1.06 -11.48 -16.28
N PHE A 129 0.47 -10.32 -16.47
CA PHE A 129 0.39 -9.30 -15.41
C PHE A 129 -0.45 -9.80 -14.24
N PHE A 130 0.08 -9.66 -13.04
CA PHE A 130 -0.66 -9.94 -11.79
C PHE A 130 -0.27 -8.95 -10.71
N PHE A 131 -1.26 -8.36 -10.08
CA PHE A 131 -1.09 -7.49 -8.92
C PHE A 131 -2.17 -7.76 -7.87
N SER A 132 -1.79 -7.87 -6.63
CA SER A 132 -2.69 -7.90 -5.48
C SER A 132 -2.09 -7.14 -4.29
N LEU A 133 -2.95 -6.45 -3.55
CA LEU A 133 -2.57 -5.69 -2.36
C LEU A 133 -3.76 -5.65 -1.40
N ASN A 134 -3.54 -5.83 -0.12
CA ASN A 134 -4.62 -5.78 0.85
C ASN A 134 -4.72 -4.41 1.53
N ARG A 135 -5.95 -3.94 1.65
CA ARG A 135 -6.34 -2.91 2.62
C ARG A 135 -7.10 -3.54 3.77
N TYR A 136 -7.06 -2.90 4.91
CA TYR A 136 -7.80 -3.35 6.09
C TYR A 136 -8.71 -2.24 6.59
N ALA A 137 -9.97 -2.60 6.79
CA ALA A 137 -11.00 -1.71 7.31
C ALA A 137 -11.25 -2.00 8.79
N PHE A 138 -11.12 -0.99 9.63
CA PHE A 138 -11.36 -1.04 11.07
C PHE A 138 -12.58 -0.22 11.40
N LEU A 139 -13.69 -0.88 11.74
CA LEU A 139 -14.90 -0.22 12.25
C LEU A 139 -14.82 -0.18 13.78
N ALA A 140 -14.99 1.00 14.34
CA ALA A 140 -14.95 1.21 15.76
C ALA A 140 -15.99 2.23 16.23
N THR A 141 -16.25 2.28 17.52
CA THR A 141 -17.08 3.30 18.18
C THR A 141 -16.30 3.94 19.32
N ARG A 142 -16.62 5.24 19.54
CA ARG A 142 -16.22 5.97 20.73
C ARG A 142 -17.04 5.57 21.93
#